data_a082bd44d9a16184f1d093a058bc11a2
#
_entry.id   a082bd44d9a16184f1d093a058bc11a2
#
_cell.length_a   1.000
_cell.length_b   1.000
_cell.length_c   1.000
_cell.angle_alpha   90.00
_cell.angle_beta   90.00
_cell.angle_gamma   90.00
#
_symmetry.space_group_name_H-M   'P 1'
#
loop_
_entity.id
_entity.type
_entity.pdbx_description
1 polymer ?
#
loop_
_entity_poly.entity_id
_entity_poly.type
_entity_poly.pdbx_seq_one_letter_code
_entity_poly.pdbx_strand_id
1 'polypeptide(L)'
;MTASLIAPWLSVLVPVYNVRDYLTECIESVLAQAPDDGGVEVLLLDDCSTDDSSAVIAQLQSRWPGRLSVLRHARNSGLSAARNTLMDAAKGRYLWFLDSDDKLLPGAIDSLRTIVHRHAPDAVLCDFQVWRERPRLKHRLRGEAHRRPFDGSPRVLQQGTADLLCGLLATGQLHAWSKITRRELWADGVRFPVGRYFEDMATMPLALLRASSY
;
A
#
# COMPACT_ATOMS: atom_id res chain seq x y z
N MET A 1 -27.06 -20.05 -0.62
CA MET A 1 -25.74 -20.38 -0.05
C MET A 1 -25.13 -19.07 0.44
N THR A 2 -25.18 -18.81 1.74
CA THR A 2 -24.55 -17.63 2.36
C THR A 2 -23.05 -17.87 2.34
N ALA A 3 -22.33 -17.18 1.44
CA ALA A 3 -20.87 -17.13 1.51
C ALA A 3 -20.50 -16.63 2.90
N SER A 4 -19.82 -17.45 3.68
CA SER A 4 -19.19 -17.03 4.92
C SER A 4 -18.25 -15.88 4.57
N LEU A 5 -18.59 -14.68 5.00
CA LEU A 5 -17.75 -13.50 4.83
C LEU A 5 -16.51 -13.67 5.74
N ILE A 6 -15.55 -14.45 5.26
CA ILE A 6 -14.23 -14.49 5.89
C ILE A 6 -13.66 -13.08 5.72
N ALA A 7 -13.35 -12.43 6.84
CA ALA A 7 -12.72 -11.10 6.78
C ALA A 7 -11.43 -11.19 5.96
N PRO A 8 -11.16 -10.25 5.06
CA PRO A 8 -9.96 -10.28 4.25
C PRO A 8 -8.71 -10.22 5.13
N TRP A 9 -7.66 -10.93 4.73
CA TRP A 9 -6.40 -10.82 5.43
C TRP A 9 -5.61 -9.57 5.02
N LEU A 10 -5.88 -9.03 3.81
CA LEU A 10 -5.19 -7.87 3.23
C LEU A 10 -6.20 -6.88 2.65
N SER A 11 -6.04 -5.59 2.96
CA SER A 11 -6.64 -4.46 2.24
C SER A 11 -5.57 -3.73 1.47
N VAL A 12 -5.68 -3.66 0.14
CA VAL A 12 -4.88 -2.79 -0.72
C VAL A 12 -5.63 -1.48 -0.89
N LEU A 13 -5.01 -0.37 -0.46
CA LEU A 13 -5.61 0.95 -0.34
C LEU A 13 -5.00 1.90 -1.38
N VAL A 14 -5.78 2.31 -2.37
CA VAL A 14 -5.32 3.07 -3.52
C VAL A 14 -6.00 4.45 -3.57
N PRO A 15 -5.33 5.53 -3.14
CA PRO A 15 -5.80 6.89 -3.34
C PRO A 15 -5.64 7.29 -4.82
N VAL A 16 -6.65 7.89 -5.40
CA VAL A 16 -6.70 8.27 -6.83
C VAL A 16 -6.97 9.76 -6.95
N TYR A 17 -6.09 10.48 -7.64
CA TYR A 17 -6.32 11.87 -8.05
C TYR A 17 -5.53 12.21 -9.31
N ASN A 18 -6.22 12.39 -10.44
CA ASN A 18 -5.62 12.78 -11.74
C ASN A 18 -4.48 11.86 -12.20
N VAL A 19 -4.75 10.55 -12.30
CA VAL A 19 -3.76 9.50 -12.63
C VAL A 19 -4.26 8.55 -13.73
N ARG A 20 -5.11 9.01 -14.63
CA ARG A 20 -5.74 8.19 -15.69
C ARG A 20 -4.76 7.31 -16.45
N ASP A 21 -3.54 7.79 -16.70
CA ASP A 21 -2.56 7.12 -17.56
C ASP A 21 -1.87 5.91 -16.87
N TYR A 22 -1.89 5.87 -15.54
CA TYR A 22 -1.22 4.85 -14.72
C TYR A 22 -2.19 3.89 -14.03
N LEU A 23 -3.41 4.36 -13.76
CA LEU A 23 -4.38 3.69 -12.89
C LEU A 23 -4.72 2.27 -13.35
N THR A 24 -4.85 2.04 -14.66
CA THR A 24 -5.16 0.71 -15.20
C THR A 24 -4.05 -0.28 -14.86
N GLU A 25 -2.79 0.07 -15.14
CA GLU A 25 -1.64 -0.80 -14.87
C GLU A 25 -1.48 -1.06 -13.36
N CYS A 26 -1.67 -0.03 -12.53
CA CYS A 26 -1.66 -0.15 -11.09
C CYS A 26 -2.65 -1.22 -10.60
N ILE A 27 -3.94 -1.06 -10.91
CA ILE A 27 -5.00 -1.91 -10.41
C ILE A 27 -4.92 -3.33 -10.99
N GLU A 28 -4.62 -3.49 -12.27
CA GLU A 28 -4.44 -4.80 -12.86
C GLU A 28 -3.25 -5.56 -12.28
N SER A 29 -2.18 -4.87 -11.88
CA SER A 29 -1.05 -5.50 -11.21
C SER A 29 -1.43 -6.13 -9.86
N VAL A 30 -2.43 -5.58 -9.18
CA VAL A 30 -2.99 -6.13 -7.93
C VAL A 30 -3.96 -7.26 -8.24
N LEU A 31 -4.96 -7.01 -9.09
CA LEU A 31 -6.05 -7.96 -9.33
C LEU A 31 -5.62 -9.25 -10.02
N ALA A 32 -4.59 -9.18 -10.87
CA ALA A 32 -4.00 -10.36 -11.50
C ALA A 32 -3.35 -11.33 -10.50
N GLN A 33 -3.02 -10.86 -9.30
CA GLN A 33 -2.38 -11.65 -8.25
C GLN A 33 -3.32 -11.94 -7.07
N ALA A 34 -4.36 -11.13 -6.91
CA ALA A 34 -5.33 -11.30 -5.83
C ALA A 34 -6.26 -12.48 -6.12
N PRO A 35 -6.33 -13.51 -5.26
CA PRO A 35 -7.22 -14.65 -5.47
C PRO A 35 -8.69 -14.23 -5.37
N ASP A 36 -9.57 -15.03 -6.00
CA ASP A 36 -11.02 -14.79 -5.99
C ASP A 36 -11.74 -15.29 -4.73
N ASP A 37 -10.98 -15.64 -3.70
CA ASP A 37 -11.48 -16.19 -2.43
C ASP A 37 -11.97 -15.15 -1.43
N GLY A 38 -11.89 -13.86 -1.77
CA GLY A 38 -12.24 -12.75 -0.88
C GLY A 38 -11.18 -12.44 0.19
N GLY A 39 -10.04 -13.12 0.17
CA GLY A 39 -8.96 -12.89 1.12
C GLY A 39 -8.21 -11.57 0.93
N VAL A 40 -8.30 -10.97 -0.26
CA VAL A 40 -7.73 -9.66 -0.58
C VAL A 40 -8.83 -8.72 -1.03
N GLU A 41 -9.02 -7.62 -0.34
CA GLU A 41 -9.89 -6.52 -0.79
C GLU A 41 -9.07 -5.39 -1.42
N VAL A 42 -9.59 -4.78 -2.46
CA VAL A 42 -8.98 -3.64 -3.13
C VAL A 42 -9.93 -2.46 -3.02
N LEU A 43 -9.50 -1.41 -2.31
CA LEU A 43 -10.27 -0.19 -2.11
C LEU A 43 -9.62 0.96 -2.87
N LEU A 44 -10.37 1.60 -3.74
CA LEU A 44 -10.00 2.82 -4.42
C LEU A 44 -10.75 4.00 -3.79
N LEU A 45 -10.09 5.13 -3.65
CA LEU A 45 -10.74 6.38 -3.32
C LEU A 45 -10.41 7.43 -4.38
N ASP A 46 -11.42 7.85 -5.13
CA ASP A 46 -11.32 8.98 -6.07
C ASP A 46 -11.48 10.29 -5.27
N ASP A 47 -10.38 11.03 -5.11
CA ASP A 47 -10.35 12.30 -4.40
C ASP A 47 -10.81 13.47 -5.29
N CYS A 48 -11.97 13.30 -5.97
CA CYS A 48 -12.55 14.27 -6.88
C CYS A 48 -11.64 14.59 -8.07
N SER A 49 -11.19 13.55 -8.81
CA SER A 49 -10.38 13.73 -10.02
C SER A 49 -11.09 14.60 -11.06
N THR A 50 -10.31 15.42 -11.74
CA THR A 50 -10.75 16.33 -12.81
C THR A 50 -10.38 15.87 -14.20
N ASP A 51 -9.58 14.80 -14.30
CA ASP A 51 -9.25 14.08 -15.51
C ASP A 51 -10.18 12.87 -15.73
N ASP A 52 -9.85 12.00 -16.70
CA ASP A 52 -10.63 10.80 -16.99
C ASP A 52 -10.42 9.63 -15.99
N SER A 53 -9.77 9.85 -14.86
CA SER A 53 -9.55 8.78 -13.84
C SER A 53 -10.85 8.13 -13.40
N SER A 54 -11.93 8.91 -13.23
CA SER A 54 -13.25 8.35 -12.89
C SER A 54 -13.81 7.42 -13.97
N ALA A 55 -13.57 7.71 -15.25
CA ALA A 55 -13.98 6.85 -16.37
C ALA A 55 -13.15 5.55 -16.38
N VAL A 56 -11.85 5.63 -16.11
CA VAL A 56 -10.98 4.46 -15.96
C VAL A 56 -11.44 3.58 -14.81
N ILE A 57 -11.81 4.15 -13.65
CA ILE A 57 -12.36 3.39 -12.51
C ILE A 57 -13.62 2.62 -12.95
N ALA A 58 -14.54 3.27 -13.66
CA ALA A 58 -15.77 2.62 -14.13
C ALA A 58 -15.48 1.45 -15.10
N GLN A 59 -14.50 1.60 -15.99
CA GLN A 59 -14.05 0.52 -16.88
C GLN A 59 -13.44 -0.65 -16.10
N LEU A 60 -12.62 -0.37 -15.09
CA LEU A 60 -12.03 -1.39 -14.23
C LEU A 60 -13.11 -2.14 -13.42
N GLN A 61 -14.11 -1.44 -12.87
CA GLN A 61 -15.23 -2.08 -12.20
C GLN A 61 -16.05 -2.99 -13.13
N SER A 62 -16.25 -2.59 -14.39
CA SER A 62 -16.92 -3.40 -15.40
C SER A 62 -16.12 -4.64 -15.79
N ARG A 63 -14.80 -4.50 -15.90
CA ARG A 63 -13.87 -5.59 -16.26
C ARG A 63 -13.66 -6.59 -15.11
N TRP A 64 -13.72 -6.10 -13.86
CA TRP A 64 -13.49 -6.88 -12.65
C TRP A 64 -14.68 -6.77 -11.68
N PRO A 65 -15.86 -7.31 -12.03
CA PRO A 65 -17.09 -7.13 -11.26
C PRO A 65 -16.96 -7.71 -9.86
N GLY A 66 -17.31 -6.89 -8.85
CA GLY A 66 -17.24 -7.29 -7.45
C GLY A 66 -15.84 -7.34 -6.82
N ARG A 67 -14.78 -7.04 -7.59
CA ARG A 67 -13.39 -7.11 -7.11
C ARG A 67 -12.86 -5.78 -6.57
N LEU A 68 -13.54 -4.67 -6.87
CA LEU A 68 -13.15 -3.31 -6.49
C LEU A 68 -14.23 -2.64 -5.67
N SER A 69 -13.87 -2.11 -4.53
CA SER A 69 -14.69 -1.18 -3.76
C SER A 69 -14.21 0.24 -4.04
N VAL A 70 -15.13 1.11 -4.45
CA VAL A 70 -14.79 2.49 -4.83
C VAL A 70 -15.49 3.47 -3.91
N LEU A 71 -14.70 4.34 -3.30
CA LEU A 71 -15.12 5.49 -2.50
C LEU A 71 -14.85 6.77 -3.30
N ARG A 72 -15.56 7.84 -2.98
CA ARG A 72 -15.37 9.15 -3.62
C ARG A 72 -15.50 10.27 -2.59
N HIS A 73 -14.60 11.24 -2.70
CA HIS A 73 -14.78 12.51 -1.99
C HIS A 73 -15.62 13.49 -2.83
N ALA A 74 -16.43 14.31 -2.18
CA ALA A 74 -17.22 15.35 -2.84
C ALA A 74 -16.36 16.52 -3.37
N ARG A 75 -15.13 16.65 -2.86
CA ARG A 75 -14.13 17.65 -3.26
C ARG A 75 -12.74 17.07 -3.02
N ASN A 76 -11.74 17.58 -3.71
CA ASN A 76 -10.34 17.22 -3.42
C ASN A 76 -10.00 17.61 -1.97
N SER A 77 -9.58 16.62 -1.20
CA SER A 77 -9.24 16.73 0.22
C SER A 77 -7.77 16.39 0.50
N GLY A 78 -7.05 15.95 -0.52
CA GLY A 78 -5.63 15.63 -0.50
C GLY A 78 -5.31 14.20 -0.06
N LEU A 79 -4.07 13.76 -0.34
CA LEU A 79 -3.59 12.39 -0.16
C LEU A 79 -3.80 11.86 1.26
N SER A 80 -3.49 12.67 2.27
CA SER A 80 -3.68 12.29 3.69
C SER A 80 -5.14 11.98 4.01
N ALA A 81 -6.08 12.81 3.54
CA ALA A 81 -7.49 12.59 3.76
C ALA A 81 -7.97 11.32 3.02
N ALA A 82 -7.50 11.12 1.79
CA ALA A 82 -7.81 9.93 0.99
C ALA A 82 -7.33 8.65 1.69
N ARG A 83 -6.09 8.62 2.16
CA ARG A 83 -5.54 7.47 2.91
C ARG A 83 -6.30 7.22 4.21
N ASN A 84 -6.67 8.27 4.95
CA ASN A 84 -7.44 8.13 6.18
C ASN A 84 -8.84 7.53 5.91
N THR A 85 -9.55 8.02 4.88
CA THR A 85 -10.86 7.48 4.49
C THR A 85 -10.75 6.02 4.04
N LEU A 86 -9.71 5.66 3.30
CA LEU A 86 -9.44 4.28 2.91
C LEU A 86 -9.19 3.38 4.12
N MET A 87 -8.40 3.85 5.09
CA MET A 87 -8.16 3.10 6.34
C MET A 87 -9.44 2.85 7.12
N ASP A 88 -10.33 3.85 7.21
CA ASP A 88 -11.60 3.72 7.93
C ASP A 88 -12.54 2.71 7.27
N ALA A 89 -12.47 2.55 5.95
CA ALA A 89 -13.25 1.58 5.18
C ALA A 89 -12.65 0.17 5.15
N ALA A 90 -11.35 0.04 5.43
CA ALA A 90 -10.60 -1.20 5.34
C ALA A 90 -11.05 -2.24 6.37
N LYS A 91 -11.21 -3.49 5.92
CA LYS A 91 -11.62 -4.64 6.75
C LYS A 91 -10.49 -5.64 6.96
N GLY A 92 -9.44 -5.57 6.12
CA GLY A 92 -8.32 -6.48 6.17
C GLY A 92 -7.54 -6.41 7.48
N ARG A 93 -6.95 -7.54 7.86
CA ARG A 93 -6.04 -7.61 9.01
C ARG A 93 -4.76 -6.83 8.76
N TYR A 94 -4.29 -6.78 7.51
CA TYR A 94 -3.15 -5.99 7.06
C TYR A 94 -3.59 -4.90 6.10
N LEU A 95 -2.91 -3.75 6.15
CA LEU A 95 -3.10 -2.63 5.25
C LEU A 95 -1.87 -2.45 4.38
N TRP A 96 -2.07 -2.32 3.08
CA TRP A 96 -1.05 -1.95 2.10
C TRP A 96 -1.49 -0.72 1.35
N PHE A 97 -0.87 0.42 1.62
CA PHE A 97 -1.04 1.62 0.81
C PHE A 97 -0.29 1.44 -0.50
N LEU A 98 -0.95 1.68 -1.61
CA LEU A 98 -0.34 1.61 -2.94
C LEU A 98 -0.65 2.92 -3.67
N ASP A 99 0.37 3.65 -4.07
CA ASP A 99 0.18 4.87 -4.85
C ASP A 99 -0.31 4.49 -6.25
N SER A 100 -1.26 5.26 -6.79
CA SER A 100 -2.01 4.90 -8.01
C SER A 100 -1.21 5.01 -9.30
N ASP A 101 0.01 5.52 -9.23
CA ASP A 101 1.01 5.56 -10.31
C ASP A 101 2.12 4.49 -10.14
N ASP A 102 2.02 3.65 -9.11
CA ASP A 102 2.89 2.50 -8.86
C ASP A 102 2.23 1.18 -9.28
N LYS A 103 3.01 0.10 -9.30
CA LYS A 103 2.53 -1.27 -9.58
C LYS A 103 3.22 -2.32 -8.74
N LEU A 104 2.51 -3.39 -8.45
CA LEU A 104 3.07 -4.56 -7.81
C LEU A 104 3.84 -5.44 -8.81
N LEU A 105 5.02 -5.89 -8.42
CA LEU A 105 5.74 -6.90 -9.19
C LEU A 105 5.05 -8.27 -9.07
N PRO A 106 5.17 -9.14 -10.09
CA PRO A 106 4.60 -10.49 -10.04
C PRO A 106 5.06 -11.28 -8.79
N GLY A 107 4.12 -11.95 -8.13
CA GLY A 107 4.37 -12.75 -6.93
C GLY A 107 4.41 -11.95 -5.62
N ALA A 108 4.16 -10.64 -5.65
CA ALA A 108 4.19 -9.80 -4.45
C ALA A 108 3.13 -10.21 -3.41
N ILE A 109 1.88 -10.45 -3.84
CA ILE A 109 0.79 -10.86 -2.95
C ILE A 109 1.02 -12.27 -2.39
N ASP A 110 1.47 -13.23 -3.19
CA ASP A 110 1.75 -14.59 -2.73
C ASP A 110 2.92 -14.64 -1.75
N SER A 111 3.97 -13.86 -2.01
CA SER A 111 5.10 -13.73 -1.10
C SER A 111 4.67 -13.14 0.24
N LEU A 112 3.88 -12.07 0.21
CA LEU A 112 3.32 -11.44 1.40
C LEU A 112 2.42 -12.41 2.17
N ARG A 113 1.53 -13.13 1.47
CA ARG A 113 0.64 -14.13 2.07
C ARG A 113 1.43 -15.20 2.81
N THR A 114 2.49 -15.70 2.19
CA THR A 114 3.37 -16.72 2.79
C THR A 114 4.00 -16.20 4.09
N ILE A 115 4.53 -14.98 4.09
CA ILE A 115 5.14 -14.34 5.27
C ILE A 115 4.11 -14.17 6.39
N VAL A 116 2.94 -13.61 6.04
CA VAL A 116 1.88 -13.34 7.01
C VAL A 116 1.31 -14.62 7.62
N HIS A 117 1.10 -15.67 6.82
CA HIS A 117 0.61 -16.95 7.33
C HIS A 117 1.63 -17.66 8.22
N ARG A 118 2.90 -17.56 7.89
CA ARG A 118 3.97 -18.25 8.63
C ARG A 118 4.36 -17.54 9.92
N HIS A 119 4.44 -16.23 9.91
CA HIS A 119 5.05 -15.45 10.98
C HIS A 119 4.12 -14.44 11.64
N ALA A 120 3.06 -14.04 10.95
CA ALA A 120 2.12 -13.01 11.40
C ALA A 120 2.82 -11.75 11.99
N PRO A 121 3.82 -11.16 11.30
CA PRO A 121 4.54 -10.00 11.82
C PRO A 121 3.62 -8.77 11.95
N ASP A 122 4.03 -7.78 12.73
CA ASP A 122 3.29 -6.52 12.83
C ASP A 122 3.49 -5.64 11.60
N ALA A 123 4.66 -5.73 10.97
CA ALA A 123 4.97 -5.04 9.72
C ALA A 123 5.77 -5.92 8.77
N VAL A 124 5.59 -5.74 7.46
CA VAL A 124 6.43 -6.32 6.40
C VAL A 124 6.99 -5.17 5.58
N LEU A 125 8.30 -5.16 5.41
CA LEU A 125 9.01 -4.14 4.64
C LEU A 125 9.34 -4.69 3.26
N CYS A 126 8.92 -4.00 2.20
CA CYS A 126 9.09 -4.44 0.84
C CYS A 126 10.20 -3.66 0.14
N ASP A 127 11.14 -4.37 -0.45
CA ASP A 127 12.07 -3.80 -1.42
C ASP A 127 11.31 -3.29 -2.65
N PHE A 128 11.89 -2.33 -3.36
CA PHE A 128 11.25 -1.71 -4.50
C PHE A 128 12.24 -1.36 -5.62
N GLN A 129 11.70 -1.05 -6.78
CA GLN A 129 12.43 -0.56 -7.95
C GLN A 129 11.89 0.81 -8.35
N VAL A 130 12.77 1.69 -8.81
CA VAL A 130 12.33 2.93 -9.44
C VAL A 130 12.15 2.65 -10.94
N TRP A 131 10.88 2.66 -11.38
CA TRP A 131 10.57 2.49 -12.79
C TRP A 131 10.77 3.80 -13.56
N ARG A 132 11.32 3.70 -14.78
CA ARG A 132 11.52 4.84 -15.68
C ARG A 132 11.28 4.41 -17.12
N GLU A 133 10.53 5.19 -17.87
CA GLU A 133 10.29 4.95 -19.30
C GLU A 133 11.59 4.89 -20.10
N ARG A 134 12.56 5.73 -19.75
CA ARG A 134 13.87 5.82 -20.44
C ARG A 134 15.01 5.69 -19.42
N PRO A 135 15.36 4.48 -19.01
CA PRO A 135 16.43 4.25 -18.06
C PRO A 135 17.79 4.64 -18.69
N ARG A 136 18.62 5.34 -17.95
CA ARG A 136 19.99 5.71 -18.32
C ARG A 136 20.99 4.96 -17.43
N LEU A 137 22.23 4.78 -17.90
CA LEU A 137 23.29 4.08 -17.15
C LEU A 137 23.48 4.66 -15.74
N LYS A 138 23.38 5.98 -15.56
CA LYS A 138 23.44 6.63 -14.25
C LYS A 138 22.39 6.14 -13.26
N HIS A 139 21.22 5.74 -13.73
CA HIS A 139 20.13 5.23 -12.86
C HIS A 139 20.48 3.84 -12.33
N ARG A 140 21.11 2.98 -13.17
CA ARG A 140 21.64 1.69 -12.73
C ARG A 140 22.77 1.86 -11.70
N LEU A 141 23.69 2.81 -11.94
CA LEU A 141 24.78 3.12 -11.02
C LEU A 141 24.28 3.66 -9.66
N ARG A 142 23.10 4.29 -9.63
CA ARG A 142 22.43 4.75 -8.40
C ARG A 142 21.62 3.65 -7.69
N GLY A 143 21.67 2.41 -8.16
CA GLY A 143 20.93 1.30 -7.55
C GLY A 143 19.40 1.39 -7.69
N GLU A 144 18.89 2.15 -8.67
CA GLU A 144 17.43 2.34 -8.83
C GLU A 144 16.69 1.05 -9.22
N ALA A 145 17.40 0.05 -9.74
CA ALA A 145 16.81 -1.26 -10.09
C ALA A 145 16.44 -2.11 -8.87
N HIS A 146 17.02 -1.82 -7.71
CA HIS A 146 16.69 -2.49 -6.45
C HIS A 146 17.02 -1.57 -5.29
N ARG A 147 16.03 -1.19 -4.54
CA ARG A 147 16.17 -0.36 -3.35
C ARG A 147 15.58 -1.05 -2.14
N ARG A 148 16.22 -0.89 -1.02
CA ARG A 148 15.79 -1.45 0.27
C ARG A 148 15.24 -0.33 1.14
N PRO A 149 14.05 -0.49 1.74
CA PRO A 149 13.51 0.49 2.68
C PRO A 149 14.11 0.38 4.08
N PHE A 150 14.95 -0.62 4.32
CA PHE A 150 15.42 -0.98 5.64
C PHE A 150 16.91 -1.38 5.62
N ASP A 151 17.67 -0.88 6.58
CA ASP A 151 19.05 -1.31 6.82
C ASP A 151 19.08 -2.40 7.90
N GLY A 152 19.13 -3.65 7.47
CA GLY A 152 19.12 -4.84 8.31
C GLY A 152 19.13 -6.13 7.50
N SER A 153 19.05 -7.29 8.17
CA SER A 153 19.04 -8.59 7.51
C SER A 153 17.75 -8.82 6.73
N PRO A 154 17.83 -9.12 5.42
CA PRO A 154 16.65 -9.36 4.60
C PRO A 154 16.06 -10.75 4.83
N ARG A 155 14.75 -10.91 4.58
CA ARG A 155 14.03 -12.19 4.57
C ARG A 155 14.07 -12.96 5.90
N VAL A 156 14.19 -12.25 7.00
CA VAL A 156 14.23 -12.82 8.36
C VAL A 156 13.21 -12.08 9.19
N LEU A 157 12.43 -12.83 9.98
CA LEU A 157 11.60 -12.21 11.02
C LEU A 157 12.51 -11.62 12.09
N GLN A 158 12.36 -10.35 12.33
CA GLN A 158 13.08 -9.60 13.34
C GLN A 158 12.13 -9.08 14.42
N GLN A 159 12.66 -8.81 15.58
CA GLN A 159 11.93 -8.26 16.73
C GLN A 159 12.66 -7.04 17.26
N GLY A 160 11.91 -6.12 17.84
CA GLY A 160 12.45 -4.92 18.45
C GLY A 160 12.10 -3.64 17.70
N THR A 161 11.25 -2.83 18.33
CA THR A 161 10.80 -1.54 17.77
C THR A 161 11.95 -0.57 17.52
N ALA A 162 12.95 -0.54 18.41
CA ALA A 162 14.10 0.34 18.26
C ALA A 162 14.92 0.00 17.01
N ASP A 163 15.19 -1.29 16.79
CA ASP A 163 15.96 -1.76 15.63
C ASP A 163 15.20 -1.48 14.31
N LEU A 164 13.86 -1.69 14.32
CA LEU A 164 13.00 -1.34 13.20
C LEU A 164 13.13 0.14 12.83
N LEU A 165 12.98 1.03 13.81
CA LEU A 165 13.04 2.48 13.56
C LEU A 165 14.45 2.92 13.15
N CYS A 166 15.50 2.41 13.79
CA CYS A 166 16.88 2.71 13.40
C CYS A 166 17.17 2.31 11.96
N GLY A 167 16.78 1.09 11.55
CA GLY A 167 17.01 0.61 10.20
C GLY A 167 16.22 1.36 9.12
N LEU A 168 15.02 1.85 9.44
CA LEU A 168 14.22 2.70 8.55
C LEU A 168 14.80 4.11 8.44
N LEU A 169 15.18 4.72 9.55
CA LEU A 169 15.75 6.06 9.58
C LEU A 169 17.12 6.10 8.89
N ALA A 170 17.93 5.04 9.01
CA ALA A 170 19.20 4.91 8.33
C ALA A 170 19.06 4.99 6.80
N THR A 171 17.98 4.43 6.23
CA THR A 171 17.71 4.49 4.79
C THR A 171 16.96 5.75 4.37
N GLY A 172 16.26 6.42 5.29
CA GLY A 172 15.35 7.53 5.01
C GLY A 172 14.11 7.15 4.18
N GLN A 173 13.84 5.85 4.00
CA GLN A 173 12.75 5.35 3.15
C GLN A 173 11.47 5.15 3.98
N LEU A 174 10.81 6.26 4.33
CA LEU A 174 9.61 6.24 5.20
C LEU A 174 8.28 6.18 4.43
N HIS A 175 8.31 5.87 3.13
CA HIS A 175 7.11 5.78 2.29
C HIS A 175 6.12 4.73 2.82
N ALA A 176 4.81 5.05 2.81
CA ALA A 176 3.76 4.13 3.25
C ALA A 176 3.65 2.90 2.34
N TRP A 177 3.78 3.09 1.02
CA TRP A 177 3.61 2.03 0.02
C TRP A 177 4.64 0.88 0.12
N SER A 178 5.80 1.10 0.73
CA SER A 178 6.80 0.04 0.95
C SER A 178 6.65 -0.71 2.27
N LYS A 179 5.57 -0.48 2.99
CA LYS A 179 5.33 -1.08 4.31
C LYS A 179 3.91 -1.60 4.41
N ILE A 180 3.79 -2.91 4.57
CA ILE A 180 2.51 -3.56 4.85
C ILE A 180 2.42 -3.75 6.36
N THR A 181 1.38 -3.24 6.97
CA THR A 181 1.27 -3.14 8.42
C THR A 181 -0.02 -3.79 8.91
N ARG A 182 0.00 -4.35 10.12
CA ARG A 182 -1.24 -4.73 10.79
C ARG A 182 -2.12 -3.52 10.98
N ARG A 183 -3.42 -3.66 10.74
CA ARG A 183 -4.41 -2.60 10.95
C ARG A 183 -4.43 -2.08 12.40
N GLU A 184 -4.11 -2.93 13.37
CA GLU A 184 -4.05 -2.59 14.78
C GLU A 184 -3.00 -1.52 15.10
N LEU A 185 -1.94 -1.38 14.31
CA LEU A 185 -0.92 -0.36 14.50
C LEU A 185 -1.47 1.07 14.28
N TRP A 186 -2.61 1.19 13.58
CA TRP A 186 -3.29 2.45 13.28
C TRP A 186 -4.39 2.82 14.29
N ALA A 187 -4.52 2.04 15.36
CA ALA A 187 -5.45 2.36 16.44
C ALA A 187 -5.07 3.66 17.19
N ASP A 188 -5.94 4.10 18.11
CA ASP A 188 -5.74 5.24 19.01
C ASP A 188 -5.31 6.54 18.30
N GLY A 189 -5.89 6.79 17.13
CA GLY A 189 -5.76 8.07 16.45
C GLY A 189 -4.51 8.26 15.60
N VAL A 190 -3.74 7.21 15.30
CA VAL A 190 -2.67 7.31 14.29
C VAL A 190 -3.32 7.58 12.93
N ARG A 191 -3.06 8.77 12.36
CA ARG A 191 -3.64 9.25 11.10
C ARG A 191 -2.63 10.06 10.32
N PHE A 192 -2.78 10.06 9.00
CA PHE A 192 -2.03 10.96 8.13
C PHE A 192 -2.51 12.41 8.36
N PRO A 193 -1.60 13.38 8.59
CA PRO A 193 -1.96 14.76 8.86
C PRO A 193 -2.49 15.45 7.59
N VAL A 194 -3.76 15.83 7.60
CA VAL A 194 -4.40 16.50 6.45
C VAL A 194 -3.80 17.89 6.22
N GLY A 195 -3.55 18.23 4.94
CA GLY A 195 -3.02 19.54 4.53
C GLY A 195 -1.51 19.70 4.77
N ARG A 196 -0.77 18.61 4.99
CA ARG A 196 0.69 18.65 5.12
C ARG A 196 1.36 17.82 4.04
N TYR A 197 2.52 18.29 3.57
CA TYR A 197 3.43 17.53 2.73
C TYR A 197 4.30 16.63 3.60
N PHE A 198 4.84 15.56 2.99
CA PHE A 198 5.68 14.56 3.67
C PHE A 198 4.95 13.89 4.84
N GLU A 199 3.67 13.62 4.67
CA GLU A 199 2.79 12.99 5.64
C GLU A 199 3.31 11.62 6.11
N ASP A 200 3.97 10.87 5.23
CA ASP A 200 4.59 9.58 5.53
C ASP A 200 5.69 9.70 6.58
N MET A 201 6.54 10.75 6.46
CA MET A 201 7.63 10.98 7.41
C MET A 201 7.12 11.23 8.83
N ALA A 202 5.95 11.84 8.96
CA ALA A 202 5.33 12.10 10.26
C ALA A 202 4.58 10.88 10.80
N THR A 203 3.94 10.10 9.91
CA THR A 203 2.95 9.09 10.32
C THR A 203 3.55 7.69 10.43
N MET A 204 4.40 7.29 9.47
CA MET A 204 4.94 5.92 9.46
C MET A 204 5.74 5.58 10.72
N PRO A 205 6.64 6.45 11.23
CA PRO A 205 7.31 6.18 12.50
C PRO A 205 6.32 5.99 13.67
N LEU A 206 5.24 6.79 13.75
CA LEU A 206 4.26 6.69 14.83
C LEU A 206 3.49 5.36 14.77
N ALA A 207 3.09 4.91 13.59
CA ALA A 207 2.47 3.60 13.42
C ALA A 207 3.44 2.47 13.82
N LEU A 208 4.69 2.55 13.35
CA LEU A 208 5.69 1.50 13.57
C LEU A 208 6.29 1.48 14.98
N LEU A 209 6.14 2.56 15.77
CA LEU A 209 6.44 2.53 17.21
C LEU A 209 5.66 1.45 17.98
N ARG A 210 4.56 0.97 17.42
CA ARG A 210 3.70 -0.07 18.00
C ARG A 210 4.03 -1.48 17.48
N ALA A 211 4.92 -1.58 16.49
CA ALA A 211 5.34 -2.86 15.95
C ALA A 211 6.43 -3.47 16.84
N SER A 212 6.25 -4.73 17.22
CA SER A 212 7.22 -5.53 17.97
C SER A 212 7.96 -6.52 17.07
N SER A 213 7.39 -6.83 15.89
CA SER A 213 7.90 -7.82 14.94
C SER A 213 7.79 -7.35 13.49
N TYR A 214 8.79 -7.62 12.68
CA TYR A 214 8.83 -7.19 11.27
C TYR A 214 9.69 -8.11 10.40
#